data_17204b8c7e5a8ae7ca720f858125ccc3
#
_entry.id   17204b8c7e5a8ae7ca720f858125ccc3
#
_cell.length_a   1.000
_cell.length_b   1.000
_cell.length_c   1.000
_cell.angle_alpha   90.00
_cell.angle_beta   90.00
_cell.angle_gamma   90.00
#
_symmetry.space_group_name_H-M   'P 1'
#
loop_
_entity.id
_entity.type
_entity.pdbx_description
1 polymer ?
#
loop_
_entity_poly.entity_id
_entity_poly.type
_entity_poly.pdbx_seq_one_letter_code
_entity_poly.pdbx_strand_id
1 'polypeptide(L)'
;MSYTIIACGESRSFPTAHAFVEQSSASGAGLVFIGSGAGEAFRAHAGIGAAAFVAIELGNECLGVHTGEHRGQEGSNVVGFARFRLGDAAPSDLIELVRQPGTPDSVLEAARAAFIAAGLKVAVCHDFPGRIVNRLVRPYYNAALRRLDEKLATAEDLDKTLCLGLGYPEGPIALLERTGLDDHFAVTSALHEALGQDDYAPARRARVAAERKRRAVA
;
A
#
# COMPACT_ATOMS: atom_id res chain seq x y z
N MET A 1 21.08 -9.10 -4.35
CA MET A 1 20.94 -9.01 -5.83
C MET A 1 20.91 -7.53 -6.19
N SER A 2 21.62 -7.09 -7.26
CA SER A 2 21.63 -5.68 -7.68
C SER A 2 20.35 -5.32 -8.44
N TYR A 3 19.91 -4.09 -8.33
CA TYR A 3 18.73 -3.54 -9.02
C TYR A 3 18.94 -2.07 -9.36
N THR A 4 18.21 -1.61 -10.36
CA THR A 4 18.15 -0.21 -10.77
C THR A 4 16.80 0.37 -10.37
N ILE A 5 16.80 1.55 -9.75
CA ILE A 5 15.55 2.27 -9.42
C ILE A 5 15.26 3.32 -10.48
N ILE A 6 14.01 3.35 -10.92
CA ILE A 6 13.45 4.36 -11.80
C ILE A 6 12.40 5.13 -10.99
N ALA A 7 12.76 6.33 -10.55
CA ALA A 7 11.89 7.17 -9.74
C ALA A 7 11.04 8.08 -10.62
N CYS A 8 9.70 8.04 -10.42
CA CYS A 8 8.73 8.83 -11.15
C CYS A 8 7.71 9.47 -10.20
N GLY A 9 8.02 10.66 -9.74
CA GLY A 9 7.21 11.37 -8.75
C GLY A 9 7.48 10.93 -7.31
N GLU A 10 6.64 11.38 -6.39
CA GLU A 10 6.77 11.04 -4.97
C GLU A 10 6.41 9.59 -4.69
N SER A 11 7.29 8.89 -3.99
CA SER A 11 7.05 7.53 -3.54
C SER A 11 6.33 7.52 -2.19
N ARG A 12 5.21 6.81 -2.12
CA ARG A 12 4.49 6.58 -0.87
C ARG A 12 5.22 5.57 0.03
N SER A 13 5.91 4.61 -0.59
CA SER A 13 6.69 3.58 0.11
C SER A 13 8.04 4.11 0.61
N PHE A 14 8.62 5.07 -0.09
CA PHE A 14 9.94 5.65 0.23
C PHE A 14 9.90 7.19 0.18
N PRO A 15 9.14 7.84 1.10
CA PRO A 15 8.99 9.30 1.11
C PRO A 15 10.25 10.04 1.60
N THR A 16 11.18 9.32 2.19
CA THR A 16 12.45 9.83 2.72
C THR A 16 13.60 8.92 2.29
N ALA A 17 14.84 9.35 2.53
CA ALA A 17 16.04 8.54 2.29
C ALA A 17 15.91 7.15 2.95
N HIS A 18 16.26 6.11 2.21
CA HIS A 18 16.17 4.73 2.68
C HIS A 18 17.22 3.86 1.99
N ALA A 19 17.81 2.92 2.73
CA ALA A 19 18.85 2.03 2.22
C ALA A 19 18.46 1.31 0.92
N PHE A 20 17.21 0.95 0.74
CA PHE A 20 16.70 0.35 -0.50
C PHE A 20 16.88 1.26 -1.71
N VAL A 21 16.68 2.57 -1.55
CA VAL A 21 16.85 3.54 -2.65
C VAL A 21 18.34 3.85 -2.86
N GLU A 22 19.12 4.00 -1.80
CA GLU A 22 20.52 4.35 -1.82
C GLU A 22 21.43 3.23 -2.39
N GLN A 23 21.05 1.96 -2.20
CA GLN A 23 21.78 0.78 -2.72
C GLN A 23 21.49 0.48 -4.19
N SER A 24 20.69 1.30 -4.86
CA SER A 24 20.40 1.18 -6.29
C SER A 24 21.68 1.28 -7.13
N SER A 25 21.78 0.48 -8.18
CA SER A 25 22.90 0.44 -9.13
C SER A 25 22.43 0.87 -10.53
N ALA A 26 23.27 1.58 -11.27
CA ALA A 26 22.94 1.99 -12.65
C ALA A 26 22.78 0.81 -13.63
N SER A 27 23.32 -0.38 -13.29
CA SER A 27 23.27 -1.58 -14.12
C SER A 27 22.84 -2.81 -13.31
N GLY A 28 21.79 -2.66 -12.52
CA GLY A 28 21.23 -3.76 -11.72
C GLY A 28 20.54 -4.82 -12.58
N ALA A 29 20.59 -6.08 -12.13
CA ALA A 29 19.88 -7.18 -12.78
C ALA A 29 18.35 -7.09 -12.64
N GLY A 30 17.85 -6.40 -11.61
CA GLY A 30 16.43 -6.09 -11.41
C GLY A 30 16.10 -4.65 -11.76
N LEU A 31 14.83 -4.37 -12.05
CA LEU A 31 14.28 -3.03 -12.26
C LEU A 31 13.22 -2.74 -11.20
N VAL A 32 13.23 -1.55 -10.61
CA VAL A 32 12.25 -1.14 -9.61
C VAL A 32 11.71 0.24 -9.95
N PHE A 33 10.41 0.33 -10.21
CA PHE A 33 9.71 1.57 -10.50
C PHE A 33 9.06 2.09 -9.21
N ILE A 34 9.40 3.29 -8.78
CA ILE A 34 8.86 3.93 -7.57
C ILE A 34 8.23 5.29 -7.88
N GLY A 35 7.25 5.65 -7.05
CA GLY A 35 6.56 6.94 -7.12
C GLY A 35 5.20 6.88 -7.78
N SER A 36 4.49 7.99 -7.75
CA SER A 36 3.11 8.10 -8.26
C SER A 36 2.96 7.80 -9.76
N GLY A 37 4.05 7.97 -10.54
CA GLY A 37 4.13 7.64 -11.97
C GLY A 37 4.74 6.27 -12.27
N ALA A 38 4.97 5.40 -11.28
CA ALA A 38 5.67 4.12 -11.46
C ALA A 38 5.06 3.23 -12.54
N GLY A 39 3.73 3.10 -12.56
CA GLY A 39 3.03 2.30 -13.57
C GLY A 39 3.12 2.86 -14.99
N GLU A 40 3.14 4.17 -15.16
CA GLU A 40 3.33 4.82 -16.45
C GLU A 40 4.77 4.65 -16.95
N ALA A 41 5.73 4.87 -16.07
CA ALA A 41 7.15 4.66 -16.37
C ALA A 41 7.44 3.20 -16.76
N PHE A 42 6.83 2.24 -16.07
CA PHE A 42 6.90 0.83 -16.42
C PHE A 42 6.41 0.57 -17.86
N ARG A 43 5.24 1.08 -18.22
CA ARG A 43 4.69 0.89 -19.59
C ARG A 43 5.54 1.52 -20.69
N ALA A 44 6.23 2.60 -20.39
CA ALA A 44 7.11 3.30 -21.34
C ALA A 44 8.52 2.70 -21.43
N HIS A 45 8.91 1.81 -20.50
CA HIS A 45 10.28 1.30 -20.41
C HIS A 45 10.54 0.14 -21.37
N ALA A 46 11.60 0.25 -22.18
CA ALA A 46 12.08 -0.81 -23.03
C ALA A 46 12.96 -1.82 -22.24
N GLY A 47 12.95 -3.10 -22.63
CA GLY A 47 13.89 -4.10 -22.09
C GLY A 47 13.44 -4.78 -20.79
N ILE A 48 12.20 -4.62 -20.37
CA ILE A 48 11.60 -5.24 -19.16
C ILE A 48 11.82 -6.76 -19.13
N GLY A 49 11.67 -7.43 -20.27
CA GLY A 49 11.79 -8.91 -20.38
C GLY A 49 13.17 -9.47 -20.08
N ALA A 50 14.23 -8.66 -20.12
CA ALA A 50 15.60 -9.10 -19.82
C ALA A 50 15.97 -8.99 -18.34
N ALA A 51 15.15 -8.31 -17.53
CA ALA A 51 15.41 -8.14 -16.10
C ALA A 51 15.14 -9.44 -15.33
N ALA A 52 15.96 -9.73 -14.32
CA ALA A 52 15.77 -10.85 -13.42
C ALA A 52 14.44 -10.76 -12.63
N PHE A 53 14.04 -9.55 -12.32
CA PHE A 53 12.71 -9.19 -11.81
C PHE A 53 12.42 -7.72 -12.14
N VAL A 54 11.15 -7.40 -12.22
CA VAL A 54 10.65 -6.02 -12.29
C VAL A 54 9.69 -5.80 -11.13
N ALA A 55 9.89 -4.75 -10.34
CA ALA A 55 8.99 -4.41 -9.24
C ALA A 55 8.35 -3.03 -9.47
N ILE A 56 7.02 -2.95 -9.34
CA ILE A 56 6.25 -1.71 -9.51
C ILE A 56 5.65 -1.30 -8.16
N GLU A 57 5.90 -0.09 -7.71
CA GLU A 57 5.20 0.48 -6.55
C GLU A 57 3.72 0.67 -6.88
N LEU A 58 2.85 0.06 -6.07
CA LEU A 58 1.40 0.12 -6.23
C LEU A 58 0.77 1.09 -5.23
N GLY A 59 -0.22 1.86 -5.68
CA GLY A 59 -1.12 2.61 -4.83
C GLY A 59 -2.21 1.72 -4.22
N ASN A 60 -3.48 1.93 -4.58
CA ASN A 60 -4.59 1.07 -4.17
C ASN A 60 -5.00 0.08 -5.28
N GLU A 61 -4.49 0.26 -6.49
CA GLU A 61 -4.77 -0.58 -7.66
C GLU A 61 -4.11 -1.96 -7.58
N CYS A 62 -4.60 -2.87 -8.41
CA CYS A 62 -3.98 -4.17 -8.68
C CYS A 62 -2.78 -4.05 -9.62
N LEU A 63 -1.86 -4.99 -9.55
CA LEU A 63 -0.77 -5.15 -10.50
C LEU A 63 -1.28 -5.35 -11.93
N GLY A 64 -2.40 -6.07 -12.09
CA GLY A 64 -3.07 -6.31 -13.37
C GLY A 64 -3.43 -5.06 -14.16
N VAL A 65 -3.61 -3.90 -13.50
CA VAL A 65 -3.79 -2.60 -14.19
C VAL A 65 -2.59 -2.24 -15.07
N HIS A 66 -1.40 -2.70 -14.70
CA HIS A 66 -0.15 -2.41 -15.42
C HIS A 66 0.27 -3.55 -16.35
N THR A 67 0.00 -4.81 -15.97
CA THR A 67 0.46 -6.01 -16.67
C THR A 67 -0.61 -6.70 -17.50
N GLY A 68 -1.88 -6.34 -17.29
CA GLY A 68 -3.03 -6.99 -17.93
C GLY A 68 -3.51 -8.24 -17.19
N GLU A 69 -4.61 -8.80 -17.68
CA GLU A 69 -5.28 -10.00 -17.20
C GLU A 69 -5.29 -11.08 -18.26
N HIS A 70 -5.08 -12.35 -17.90
CA HIS A 70 -5.03 -13.47 -18.83
C HIS A 70 -5.74 -14.73 -18.29
N ARG A 71 -7.01 -14.59 -17.91
CA ARG A 71 -7.91 -15.69 -17.50
C ARG A 71 -7.35 -16.58 -16.37
N GLY A 72 -6.66 -15.97 -15.38
CA GLY A 72 -6.03 -16.68 -14.27
C GLY A 72 -4.67 -17.31 -14.59
N GLN A 73 -4.09 -16.98 -15.76
CA GLN A 73 -2.74 -17.40 -16.17
C GLN A 73 -1.79 -16.20 -16.29
N GLU A 74 -2.23 -15.04 -15.84
CA GLU A 74 -1.40 -13.83 -15.80
C GLU A 74 -0.20 -14.03 -14.90
N GLY A 75 0.92 -13.45 -15.32
CA GLY A 75 2.18 -13.48 -14.61
C GLY A 75 3.36 -13.46 -15.55
N SER A 76 4.43 -12.86 -15.09
CA SER A 76 5.67 -12.67 -15.82
C SER A 76 6.81 -12.45 -14.82
N ASN A 77 7.92 -11.85 -15.28
CA ASN A 77 8.98 -11.37 -14.38
C ASN A 77 8.61 -10.08 -13.63
N VAL A 78 7.32 -9.69 -13.60
CA VAL A 78 6.83 -8.49 -12.94
C VAL A 78 6.11 -8.83 -11.63
N VAL A 79 6.43 -8.08 -10.58
CA VAL A 79 5.78 -8.12 -9.27
C VAL A 79 5.35 -6.70 -8.88
N GLY A 80 4.31 -6.60 -8.07
CA GLY A 80 3.95 -5.35 -7.42
C GLY A 80 4.50 -5.27 -6.01
N PHE A 81 4.61 -4.07 -5.44
CA PHE A 81 4.91 -3.93 -4.02
C PHE A 81 4.32 -2.65 -3.44
N ALA A 82 4.13 -2.64 -2.14
CA ALA A 82 3.85 -1.43 -1.37
C ALA A 82 4.32 -1.58 0.08
N ARG A 83 4.57 -0.45 0.76
CA ARG A 83 4.69 -0.35 2.21
C ARG A 83 3.41 0.23 2.78
N PHE A 84 2.90 -0.36 3.85
CA PHE A 84 1.74 0.20 4.53
C PHE A 84 2.11 1.54 5.18
N ARG A 85 1.28 2.55 4.94
CA ARG A 85 1.42 3.90 5.47
C ARG A 85 0.05 4.50 5.76
N LEU A 86 -0.11 5.10 6.92
CA LEU A 86 -1.31 5.87 7.29
C LEU A 86 -1.03 7.36 7.11
N GLY A 87 -1.71 8.01 6.19
CA GLY A 87 -1.52 9.41 5.87
C GLY A 87 -0.05 9.75 5.66
N ASP A 88 0.46 10.74 6.40
CA ASP A 88 1.85 11.19 6.34
C ASP A 88 2.75 10.55 7.40
N ALA A 89 2.26 9.55 8.14
CA ALA A 89 3.10 8.79 9.07
C ALA A 89 4.24 8.05 8.35
N ALA A 90 5.28 7.68 9.07
CA ALA A 90 6.35 6.85 8.50
C ALA A 90 5.81 5.51 7.98
N PRO A 91 6.25 5.05 6.80
CA PRO A 91 5.88 3.74 6.30
C PRO A 91 6.38 2.61 7.22
N SER A 92 5.62 1.52 7.29
CA SER A 92 6.05 0.31 8.02
C SER A 92 7.29 -0.32 7.38
N ASP A 93 8.07 -1.11 8.14
CA ASP A 93 9.21 -1.87 7.59
C ASP A 93 8.78 -3.10 6.79
N LEU A 94 7.48 -3.32 6.62
CA LEU A 94 6.92 -4.43 5.88
C LEU A 94 6.62 -4.04 4.44
N ILE A 95 7.18 -4.79 3.50
CA ILE A 95 6.77 -4.80 2.08
C ILE A 95 5.67 -5.85 1.91
N GLU A 96 4.56 -5.46 1.34
CA GLU A 96 3.59 -6.37 0.75
C GLU A 96 4.00 -6.59 -0.71
N LEU A 97 4.59 -7.75 -1.00
CA LEU A 97 5.06 -8.13 -2.33
C LEU A 97 3.96 -8.89 -3.06
N VAL A 98 3.51 -8.34 -4.19
CA VAL A 98 2.35 -8.83 -4.94
C VAL A 98 2.80 -9.69 -6.11
N ARG A 99 2.24 -10.90 -6.20
CA ARG A 99 2.42 -11.81 -7.35
C ARG A 99 1.12 -12.07 -8.09
N GLN A 100 1.21 -12.32 -9.36
CA GLN A 100 0.14 -12.91 -10.17
C GLN A 100 0.27 -14.45 -10.23
N PRO A 101 -0.79 -15.19 -10.62
CA PRO A 101 -0.77 -16.66 -10.60
C PRO A 101 0.42 -17.30 -11.33
N GLY A 102 0.79 -16.79 -12.49
CA GLY A 102 1.90 -17.28 -13.31
C GLY A 102 3.27 -16.64 -13.02
N THR A 103 3.41 -15.83 -11.95
CA THR A 103 4.71 -15.25 -11.59
C THR A 103 5.68 -16.35 -11.15
N PRO A 104 6.86 -16.54 -11.81
CA PRO A 104 7.82 -17.56 -11.43
C PRO A 104 8.36 -17.35 -10.01
N ASP A 105 8.56 -18.43 -9.25
CA ASP A 105 9.10 -18.34 -7.90
C ASP A 105 10.52 -17.74 -7.86
N SER A 106 11.33 -17.96 -8.91
CA SER A 106 12.65 -17.34 -9.02
C SER A 106 12.59 -15.82 -9.10
N VAL A 107 11.59 -15.25 -9.76
CA VAL A 107 11.34 -13.80 -9.82
C VAL A 107 10.94 -13.27 -8.45
N LEU A 108 10.01 -13.97 -7.79
CA LEU A 108 9.53 -13.62 -6.46
C LEU A 108 10.68 -13.60 -5.44
N GLU A 109 11.51 -14.65 -5.41
CA GLU A 109 12.65 -14.75 -4.51
C GLU A 109 13.74 -13.71 -4.82
N ALA A 110 13.97 -13.38 -6.10
CA ALA A 110 14.91 -12.34 -6.49
C ALA A 110 14.46 -10.95 -5.98
N ALA A 111 13.18 -10.61 -6.17
CA ALA A 111 12.61 -9.36 -5.66
C ALA A 111 12.62 -9.32 -4.13
N ARG A 112 12.19 -10.41 -3.47
CA ARG A 112 12.19 -10.56 -2.01
C ARG A 112 13.59 -10.35 -1.41
N ALA A 113 14.61 -10.99 -2.01
CA ALA A 113 16.00 -10.86 -1.55
C ALA A 113 16.51 -9.43 -1.64
N ALA A 114 16.09 -8.65 -2.65
CA ALA A 114 16.47 -7.24 -2.80
C ALA A 114 15.90 -6.38 -1.65
N PHE A 115 14.64 -6.57 -1.28
CA PHE A 115 14.03 -5.84 -0.15
C PHE A 115 14.64 -6.24 1.19
N ILE A 116 14.85 -7.54 1.42
CA ILE A 116 15.44 -8.05 2.67
C ILE A 116 16.88 -7.55 2.85
N ALA A 117 17.68 -7.48 1.79
CA ALA A 117 19.05 -6.97 1.84
C ALA A 117 19.12 -5.50 2.30
N ALA A 118 18.05 -4.73 2.07
CA ALA A 118 17.93 -3.35 2.54
C ALA A 118 17.26 -3.23 3.93
N GLY A 119 17.12 -4.32 4.67
CA GLY A 119 16.58 -4.35 6.04
C GLY A 119 15.04 -4.42 6.13
N LEU A 120 14.34 -4.57 5.00
CA LEU A 120 12.88 -4.65 4.99
C LEU A 120 12.39 -6.09 5.22
N LYS A 121 11.23 -6.23 5.82
CA LYS A 121 10.50 -7.49 5.95
C LYS A 121 9.56 -7.64 4.77
N VAL A 122 9.32 -8.88 4.32
CA VAL A 122 8.49 -9.11 3.14
C VAL A 122 7.39 -10.14 3.45
N ALA A 123 6.15 -9.74 3.22
CA ALA A 123 5.01 -10.63 3.13
C ALA A 123 4.55 -10.72 1.66
N VAL A 124 4.25 -11.92 1.20
CA VAL A 124 3.80 -12.17 -0.17
C VAL A 124 2.28 -12.28 -0.19
N CYS A 125 1.65 -11.65 -1.16
CA CYS A 125 0.21 -11.77 -1.40
C CYS A 125 -0.10 -11.90 -2.91
N HIS A 126 -1.30 -12.35 -3.21
CA HIS A 126 -1.83 -12.32 -4.57
C HIS A 126 -2.30 -10.91 -4.94
N ASP A 127 -2.49 -10.71 -6.25
CA ASP A 127 -2.91 -9.43 -6.83
C ASP A 127 -4.38 -9.14 -6.51
N PHE A 128 -4.59 -8.33 -5.48
CA PHE A 128 -5.91 -7.90 -5.03
C PHE A 128 -5.88 -6.45 -4.53
N PRO A 129 -6.98 -5.68 -4.71
CA PRO A 129 -7.07 -4.32 -4.20
C PRO A 129 -6.83 -4.27 -2.69
N GLY A 130 -5.96 -3.35 -2.23
CA GLY A 130 -5.68 -3.15 -0.82
C GLY A 130 -4.74 -4.17 -0.18
N ARG A 131 -4.34 -5.23 -0.92
CA ARG A 131 -3.39 -6.25 -0.44
C ARG A 131 -3.79 -6.88 0.91
N ILE A 132 -2.90 -7.03 1.86
CA ILE A 132 -3.20 -7.65 3.16
C ILE A 132 -3.64 -6.60 4.18
N VAL A 133 -2.76 -5.61 4.46
CA VAL A 133 -2.96 -4.71 5.61
C VAL A 133 -4.20 -3.85 5.44
N ASN A 134 -4.35 -3.17 4.30
CA ASN A 134 -5.53 -2.33 4.07
C ASN A 134 -6.83 -3.15 4.08
N ARG A 135 -6.83 -4.39 3.59
CA ARG A 135 -8.02 -5.26 3.63
C ARG A 135 -8.43 -5.64 5.05
N LEU A 136 -7.48 -5.80 5.95
CA LEU A 136 -7.74 -6.16 7.35
C LEU A 136 -8.09 -4.94 8.20
N VAL A 137 -7.35 -3.82 8.03
CA VAL A 137 -7.48 -2.71 8.98
C VAL A 137 -8.52 -1.66 8.58
N ARG A 138 -8.80 -1.45 7.28
CA ARG A 138 -9.76 -0.39 6.88
C ARG A 138 -11.19 -0.68 7.31
N PRO A 139 -11.74 -1.92 7.23
CA PRO A 139 -13.03 -2.25 7.83
C PRO A 139 -13.08 -1.98 9.33
N TYR A 140 -12.02 -2.36 10.05
CA TYR A 140 -11.90 -2.13 11.49
C TYR A 140 -11.92 -0.63 11.83
N TYR A 141 -11.18 0.20 11.09
CA TYR A 141 -11.18 1.66 11.29
C TYR A 141 -12.55 2.28 10.98
N ASN A 142 -13.19 1.85 9.90
CA ASN A 142 -14.56 2.29 9.59
C ASN A 142 -15.54 1.89 10.70
N ALA A 143 -15.42 0.68 11.24
CA ALA A 143 -16.26 0.22 12.34
C ALA A 143 -16.06 1.06 13.61
N ALA A 144 -14.81 1.37 13.99
CA ALA A 144 -14.51 2.22 15.13
C ALA A 144 -15.12 3.62 15.00
N LEU A 145 -14.96 4.25 13.82
CA LEU A 145 -15.56 5.57 13.54
C LEU A 145 -17.09 5.56 13.57
N ARG A 146 -17.73 4.48 13.07
CA ARG A 146 -19.19 4.32 13.14
C ARG A 146 -19.67 4.18 14.58
N ARG A 147 -18.99 3.39 15.42
CA ARG A 147 -19.33 3.23 16.84
C ARG A 147 -19.21 4.55 17.60
N LEU A 148 -18.23 5.38 17.25
CA LEU A 148 -18.14 6.75 17.80
C LEU A 148 -19.33 7.63 17.37
N ASP A 149 -19.75 7.55 16.09
CA ASP A 149 -20.91 8.30 15.59
C ASP A 149 -22.24 7.82 16.22
N GLU A 150 -22.36 6.53 16.52
CA GLU A 150 -23.50 5.92 17.22
C GLU A 150 -23.50 6.24 18.73
N LYS A 151 -22.46 6.91 19.23
CA LYS A 151 -22.29 7.24 20.67
C LYS A 151 -22.23 6.00 21.57
N LEU A 152 -21.65 4.90 21.07
CA LEU A 152 -21.45 3.69 21.87
C LEU A 152 -20.63 3.97 23.12
N ALA A 153 -19.57 4.79 22.98
CA ALA A 153 -18.73 5.32 24.05
C ALA A 153 -18.07 6.60 23.59
N THR A 154 -17.32 7.25 24.48
CA THR A 154 -16.44 8.39 24.13
C THR A 154 -15.28 7.91 23.25
N ALA A 155 -14.63 8.81 22.48
CA ALA A 155 -13.43 8.48 21.72
C ALA A 155 -12.33 7.90 22.63
N GLU A 156 -12.13 8.54 23.79
CA GLU A 156 -11.14 8.13 24.79
C GLU A 156 -11.41 6.72 25.33
N ASP A 157 -12.66 6.38 25.67
CA ASP A 157 -13.00 5.07 26.18
C ASP A 157 -12.92 3.96 25.10
N LEU A 158 -13.30 4.28 23.85
CA LEU A 158 -13.10 3.37 22.72
C LEU A 158 -11.61 3.04 22.53
N ASP A 159 -10.77 4.06 22.47
CA ASP A 159 -9.33 3.90 22.29
C ASP A 159 -8.69 3.14 23.47
N LYS A 160 -9.02 3.55 24.71
CA LYS A 160 -8.53 2.91 25.94
C LYS A 160 -8.92 1.43 26.00
N THR A 161 -10.14 1.07 25.60
CA THR A 161 -10.60 -0.32 25.62
C THR A 161 -9.76 -1.18 24.67
N LEU A 162 -9.41 -0.67 23.49
CA LEU A 162 -8.61 -1.41 22.52
C LEU A 162 -7.12 -1.48 22.90
N CYS A 163 -6.59 -0.39 23.45
CA CYS A 163 -5.21 -0.41 23.97
C CYS A 163 -5.04 -1.39 25.14
N LEU A 164 -5.93 -1.35 26.14
CA LEU A 164 -5.81 -2.20 27.33
C LEU A 164 -6.37 -3.61 27.12
N GLY A 165 -7.43 -3.75 26.32
CA GLY A 165 -8.09 -5.04 26.10
C GLY A 165 -7.40 -5.91 25.04
N LEU A 166 -6.80 -5.29 24.00
CA LEU A 166 -6.16 -6.00 22.90
C LEU A 166 -4.65 -5.70 22.75
N GLY A 167 -4.09 -4.83 23.59
CA GLY A 167 -2.68 -4.49 23.57
C GLY A 167 -2.26 -3.63 22.37
N TYR A 168 -3.17 -2.87 21.77
CA TYR A 168 -2.82 -1.97 20.70
C TYR A 168 -1.98 -0.80 21.23
N PRO A 169 -0.92 -0.39 20.50
CA PRO A 169 -0.04 0.69 20.95
C PRO A 169 -0.74 2.06 20.95
N GLU A 170 -1.76 2.23 20.12
CA GLU A 170 -2.56 3.45 19.97
C GLU A 170 -4.00 3.06 19.59
N GLY A 171 -4.98 3.79 20.10
CA GLY A 171 -6.37 3.54 19.76
C GLY A 171 -6.72 4.02 18.34
N PRO A 172 -7.72 3.42 17.70
CA PRO A 172 -8.03 3.69 16.29
C PRO A 172 -8.52 5.11 16.03
N ILE A 173 -9.20 5.74 16.98
CA ILE A 173 -9.73 7.11 16.81
C ILE A 173 -8.56 8.10 16.83
N ALA A 174 -7.73 8.08 17.87
CA ALA A 174 -6.55 8.93 17.98
C ALA A 174 -5.57 8.70 16.80
N LEU A 175 -5.34 7.44 16.43
CA LEU A 175 -4.50 7.08 15.29
C LEU A 175 -4.98 7.72 14.00
N LEU A 176 -6.27 7.62 13.68
CA LEU A 176 -6.84 8.16 12.44
C LEU A 176 -6.90 9.70 12.45
N GLU A 177 -7.19 10.33 13.59
CA GLU A 177 -7.16 11.77 13.73
C GLU A 177 -5.74 12.33 13.53
N ARG A 178 -4.73 11.67 14.07
CA ARG A 178 -3.32 12.05 13.94
C ARG A 178 -2.76 11.83 12.54
N THR A 179 -3.16 10.73 11.88
CA THR A 179 -2.59 10.34 10.56
C THR A 179 -3.39 10.84 9.37
N GLY A 180 -4.58 11.37 9.58
CA GLY A 180 -5.43 11.94 8.54
C GLY A 180 -6.66 11.08 8.19
N LEU A 181 -7.83 11.55 8.62
CA LEU A 181 -9.13 10.97 8.26
C LEU A 181 -9.42 11.06 6.76
N ASP A 182 -8.88 12.06 6.08
CA ASP A 182 -9.01 12.26 4.63
C ASP A 182 -8.21 11.23 3.83
N ASP A 183 -7.01 10.85 4.28
CA ASP A 183 -6.25 9.74 3.68
C ASP A 183 -6.98 8.41 3.91
N HIS A 184 -7.49 8.18 5.12
CA HIS A 184 -8.34 7.01 5.38
C HIS A 184 -9.55 6.97 4.45
N PHE A 185 -10.22 8.11 4.23
CA PHE A 185 -11.33 8.23 3.29
C PHE A 185 -10.92 7.82 1.88
N ALA A 186 -9.80 8.33 1.37
CA ALA A 186 -9.32 8.05 0.01
C ALA A 186 -9.09 6.53 -0.20
N VAL A 187 -8.39 5.89 0.73
CA VAL A 187 -8.08 4.44 0.63
C VAL A 187 -9.34 3.60 0.77
N THR A 188 -10.19 3.88 1.77
CA THR A 188 -11.39 3.06 2.01
C THR A 188 -12.44 3.25 0.91
N SER A 189 -12.53 4.44 0.29
CA SER A 189 -13.39 4.68 -0.88
C SER A 189 -12.94 3.87 -2.09
N ALA A 190 -11.65 3.87 -2.40
CA ALA A 190 -11.10 3.08 -3.50
C ALA A 190 -11.34 1.56 -3.29
N LEU A 191 -11.21 1.07 -2.06
CA LEU A 191 -11.51 -0.32 -1.74
C LEU A 191 -12.99 -0.64 -1.83
N HIS A 192 -13.86 0.27 -1.38
CA HIS A 192 -15.31 0.09 -1.51
C HIS A 192 -15.74 0.05 -2.98
N GLU A 193 -15.20 0.95 -3.81
CA GLU A 193 -15.45 0.96 -5.25
C GLU A 193 -14.99 -0.34 -5.93
N ALA A 194 -13.79 -0.82 -5.58
CA ALA A 194 -13.21 -2.02 -6.20
C ALA A 194 -13.86 -3.33 -5.73
N LEU A 195 -14.34 -3.41 -4.47
CA LEU A 195 -14.81 -4.65 -3.86
C LEU A 195 -16.33 -4.72 -3.69
N GLY A 196 -17.03 -3.59 -3.68
CA GLY A 196 -18.48 -3.52 -3.47
C GLY A 196 -18.94 -4.01 -2.09
N GLN A 197 -18.07 -4.05 -1.09
CA GLN A 197 -18.36 -4.55 0.25
C GLN A 197 -18.60 -3.40 1.24
N ASP A 198 -19.72 -3.42 1.96
CA ASP A 198 -20.14 -2.34 2.88
C ASP A 198 -19.15 -2.05 4.02
N ASP A 199 -18.33 -3.03 4.41
CA ASP A 199 -17.31 -2.85 5.44
C ASP A 199 -16.25 -1.81 5.03
N TYR A 200 -16.01 -1.66 3.72
CA TYR A 200 -15.12 -0.63 3.18
C TYR A 200 -15.83 0.70 2.91
N ALA A 201 -17.17 0.78 3.02
CA ALA A 201 -17.86 2.05 2.82
C ALA A 201 -17.36 3.10 3.83
N PRO A 202 -16.92 4.29 3.37
CA PRO A 202 -16.31 5.29 4.24
C PRO A 202 -17.24 5.73 5.35
N ALA A 203 -16.74 5.75 6.60
CA ALA A 203 -17.46 6.32 7.72
C ALA A 203 -17.69 7.83 7.52
N ARG A 204 -18.80 8.36 8.08
CA ARG A 204 -19.19 9.78 7.95
C ARG A 204 -18.06 10.76 8.30
N ARG A 205 -17.32 10.49 9.40
CA ARG A 205 -16.23 11.38 9.86
C ARG A 205 -15.10 11.49 8.84
N ALA A 206 -14.71 10.37 8.24
CA ALA A 206 -13.68 10.34 7.19
C ALA A 206 -14.14 11.14 5.95
N ARG A 207 -15.40 10.98 5.53
CA ARG A 207 -16.00 11.74 4.44
C ARG A 207 -15.99 13.25 4.72
N VAL A 208 -16.43 13.65 5.92
CA VAL A 208 -16.45 15.07 6.32
C VAL A 208 -15.02 15.66 6.31
N ALA A 209 -14.03 14.95 6.81
CA ALA A 209 -12.64 15.40 6.79
C ALA A 209 -12.13 15.62 5.36
N ALA A 210 -12.37 14.67 4.46
CA ALA A 210 -11.98 14.77 3.05
C ALA A 210 -12.66 15.96 2.33
N GLU A 211 -13.95 16.18 2.59
CA GLU A 211 -14.67 17.31 2.01
C GLU A 211 -14.20 18.67 2.53
N ARG A 212 -13.89 18.76 3.83
CA ARG A 212 -13.31 19.97 4.42
C ARG A 212 -11.94 20.28 3.83
N LYS A 213 -11.07 19.29 3.69
CA LYS A 213 -9.73 19.46 3.07
C LYS A 213 -9.85 19.96 1.64
N ARG A 214 -10.75 19.36 0.84
CA ARG A 214 -10.99 19.77 -0.55
C ARG A 214 -11.42 21.25 -0.67
N ARG A 215 -12.30 21.71 0.24
CA ARG A 215 -12.76 23.12 0.25
C ARG A 215 -11.68 24.10 0.73
N ALA A 216 -10.72 23.66 1.51
CA ALA A 216 -9.62 24.51 1.99
C ALA A 216 -8.54 24.75 0.92
N VAL A 217 -8.49 23.91 -0.13
CA VAL A 217 -7.50 23.99 -1.22
C VAL A 217 -8.12 24.64 -2.48
N ALA A 218 -9.42 24.74 -2.56
CA ALA A 218 -10.15 25.42 -3.64
C ALA A 218 -10.31 26.92 -3.38
#